data_62ba6e3b811f94b850aea52d9df15808
#
_entry.id   62ba6e3b811f94b850aea52d9df15808
#
_cell.length_a   1.000
_cell.length_b   1.000
_cell.length_c   1.000
_cell.angle_alpha   90.00
_cell.angle_beta   90.00
_cell.angle_gamma   90.00
#
_symmetry.space_group_name_H-M   'P 1'
#
loop_
_entity.id
_entity.type
_entity.pdbx_description
1 polymer ?
#
loop_
_entity_poly.entity_id
_entity_poly.type
_entity_poly.pdbx_seq_one_letter_code
_entity_poly.pdbx_strand_id
1 'polypeptide(L)'
;MLLCMLHVSFVFAQQTPTQLPSLFGGDDIQMPSLNANESPQDIIRKNIFVKATISKKKLYVGEPVLVTYQLYTALNSQSRVSRQPSFNGCSVLELEPAREHRDTLNGRHFYVYCIRKVQLIPLEEGTLQLGQAAVDNVVQLANAEGNSFSNYNVTLVNDPVTVDVKALPVSDKPKDFSGVVGNFSIDTRIDSNEIPVGENATLHITIRGSGNFAALHVPVIAWPQGTEHFDVSDTQYIDQENFPVTGYKTFDIHFIGNKEGTIQIPPVSFSFFDPASQTYRTVQSNEAGITFTKALSRDDQMKDVVTDDLTNRKYLWIVAAIAIAVIGTWMLRSVLKGKDYKTKTEIRQQIDIVKNEEPASVKKDNTSDILSALHDLGTVEETRQFLNASRTFLTNTLQTKFTAQSLTEDELISLLNNTDSYRDVATACHQIFITCNRNLYSPDIDEGIKVKIYFDLTSVVKKIYELS
;
A
#
# COMPACT_ATOMS: atom_id res chain seq x y z
N MET A 1 30.70 -23.27 35.03
CA MET A 1 29.32 -22.98 35.39
C MET A 1 29.20 -21.46 35.48
N LEU A 2 28.93 -20.83 34.36
CA LEU A 2 28.79 -19.35 34.26
C LEU A 2 27.50 -19.07 33.47
N LEU A 3 26.48 -18.59 34.19
CA LEU A 3 25.12 -18.36 33.74
C LEU A 3 25.12 -17.00 33.03
N CYS A 4 25.03 -16.96 31.70
CA CYS A 4 24.79 -15.72 30.91
C CYS A 4 23.28 -15.43 30.88
N MET A 5 22.86 -14.43 31.64
CA MET A 5 21.51 -13.88 31.58
C MET A 5 21.40 -13.00 30.31
N LEU A 6 20.65 -13.46 29.31
CA LEU A 6 20.24 -12.66 28.18
C LEU A 6 19.10 -11.71 28.63
N HIS A 7 19.41 -10.43 28.72
CA HIS A 7 18.41 -9.37 28.86
C HIS A 7 17.80 -9.10 27.48
N VAL A 8 16.61 -9.61 27.25
CA VAL A 8 15.78 -9.20 26.09
C VAL A 8 15.15 -7.86 26.44
N SER A 9 15.72 -6.79 25.92
CA SER A 9 15.11 -5.45 25.99
C SER A 9 14.00 -5.35 24.95
N PHE A 10 12.74 -5.43 25.42
CA PHE A 10 11.59 -5.06 24.60
C PHE A 10 11.66 -3.55 24.32
N VAL A 11 12.07 -3.16 23.11
CA VAL A 11 11.90 -1.82 22.61
C VAL A 11 10.44 -1.64 22.24
N PHE A 12 9.65 -1.05 23.15
CA PHE A 12 8.36 -0.50 22.77
C PHE A 12 8.60 0.62 21.76
N ALA A 13 8.15 0.42 20.52
CA ALA A 13 8.09 1.49 19.54
C ALA A 13 7.20 2.60 20.12
N GLN A 14 7.82 3.68 20.57
CA GLN A 14 7.14 4.91 20.94
C GLN A 14 6.55 5.49 19.66
N GLN A 15 5.22 5.38 19.51
CA GLN A 15 4.50 6.10 18.47
C GLN A 15 4.78 7.61 18.67
N THR A 16 5.39 8.23 17.68
CA THR A 16 5.60 9.68 17.66
C THR A 16 4.23 10.37 17.76
N PRO A 17 4.06 11.32 18.69
CA PRO A 17 2.78 12.01 18.85
C PRO A 17 2.44 12.78 17.57
N THR A 18 1.29 12.47 16.98
CA THR A 18 0.79 13.18 15.80
C THR A 18 0.38 14.60 16.22
N GLN A 19 1.07 15.61 15.71
CA GLN A 19 0.66 17.00 15.85
C GLN A 19 -0.51 17.26 14.89
N LEU A 20 -1.63 17.74 15.44
CA LEU A 20 -2.70 18.30 14.63
C LEU A 20 -2.28 19.69 14.11
N PRO A 21 -2.72 20.09 12.91
CA PRO A 21 -2.38 21.38 12.34
C PRO A 21 -2.70 22.52 13.33
N SER A 22 -1.80 23.50 13.45
CA SER A 22 -2.07 24.71 14.23
C SER A 22 -3.05 25.59 13.45
N LEU A 23 -4.20 25.88 14.03
CA LEU A 23 -5.21 26.74 13.46
C LEU A 23 -4.80 28.22 13.53
N PHE A 24 -3.99 28.65 12.56
CA PHE A 24 -3.76 30.07 12.32
C PHE A 24 -4.26 30.42 10.91
N GLY A 25 -5.44 31.02 10.83
CA GLY A 25 -5.93 31.59 9.58
C GLY A 25 -7.39 31.34 9.25
N GLY A 26 -8.29 31.85 10.06
CA GLY A 26 -9.70 31.99 9.70
C GLY A 26 -10.29 33.20 10.44
N ASP A 27 -10.75 34.18 9.70
CA ASP A 27 -11.26 35.47 10.22
C ASP A 27 -12.54 35.34 11.09
N ASP A 28 -13.07 34.14 11.33
CA ASP A 28 -14.35 33.90 12.00
C ASP A 28 -14.26 33.27 13.39
N ILE A 29 -13.08 33.04 13.96
CA ILE A 29 -12.98 32.57 15.35
C ILE A 29 -13.08 33.75 16.29
N GLN A 30 -14.28 34.02 16.80
CA GLN A 30 -14.42 34.89 17.93
C GLN A 30 -13.69 34.29 19.14
N MET A 31 -12.58 34.92 19.55
CA MET A 31 -11.92 34.51 20.80
C MET A 31 -12.85 34.75 21.94
N PRO A 32 -13.34 33.72 22.65
CA PRO A 32 -14.17 33.93 23.81
C PRO A 32 -13.38 34.69 24.88
N SER A 33 -13.91 35.77 25.34
CA SER A 33 -13.37 36.54 26.47
C SER A 33 -13.83 35.93 27.79
N LEU A 34 -12.97 35.93 28.78
CA LEU A 34 -13.34 35.58 30.18
C LEU A 34 -14.33 36.58 30.70
N ASN A 35 -15.59 36.17 30.96
CA ASN A 35 -16.52 36.98 31.74
C ASN A 35 -16.14 36.90 33.21
N ALA A 36 -16.41 37.99 33.98
CA ALA A 36 -16.03 38.12 35.40
C ALA A 36 -16.53 36.98 36.31
N ASN A 37 -17.55 36.20 35.86
CA ASN A 37 -18.18 35.12 36.62
C ASN A 37 -18.04 33.73 36.02
N GLU A 38 -17.20 33.52 35.00
CA GLU A 38 -17.04 32.24 34.33
C GLU A 38 -15.61 31.74 34.48
N SER A 39 -15.44 30.46 34.89
CA SER A 39 -14.08 29.90 35.01
C SER A 39 -13.46 29.60 33.65
N PRO A 40 -12.14 29.78 33.49
CA PRO A 40 -11.45 29.38 32.24
C PRO A 40 -11.73 27.94 31.83
N GLN A 41 -11.83 27.02 32.80
CA GLN A 41 -12.13 25.61 32.57
C GLN A 41 -13.50 25.39 31.96
N ASP A 42 -14.52 26.15 32.42
CA ASP A 42 -15.88 26.04 31.89
C ASP A 42 -15.97 26.58 30.46
N ILE A 43 -15.27 27.65 30.15
CA ILE A 43 -15.16 28.17 28.78
C ILE A 43 -14.48 27.15 27.89
N ILE A 44 -13.36 26.58 28.33
CA ILE A 44 -12.63 25.58 27.57
C ILE A 44 -13.51 24.37 27.27
N ARG A 45 -14.14 23.76 28.31
CA ARG A 45 -14.99 22.56 28.16
C ARG A 45 -16.18 22.75 27.23
N LYS A 46 -16.74 23.95 27.18
CA LYS A 46 -17.88 24.27 26.29
C LYS A 46 -17.47 24.47 24.85
N ASN A 47 -16.22 24.79 24.57
CA ASN A 47 -15.74 25.25 23.27
C ASN A 47 -14.66 24.34 22.64
N ILE A 48 -14.09 23.41 23.40
CA ILE A 48 -13.18 22.39 22.86
C ILE A 48 -13.38 21.07 23.61
N PHE A 49 -13.57 19.98 22.87
CA PHE A 49 -13.80 18.65 23.45
C PHE A 49 -13.49 17.55 22.45
N VAL A 50 -13.19 16.35 22.96
CA VAL A 50 -13.04 15.14 22.17
C VAL A 50 -14.36 14.37 22.20
N LYS A 51 -14.83 13.96 21.02
CA LYS A 51 -16.06 13.18 20.86
C LYS A 51 -15.76 11.87 20.17
N ALA A 52 -16.20 10.76 20.75
CA ALA A 52 -16.22 9.46 20.11
C ALA A 52 -17.64 9.15 19.65
N THR A 53 -17.78 8.73 18.38
CA THR A 53 -19.06 8.34 17.81
C THR A 53 -18.98 6.92 17.31
N ILE A 54 -20.09 6.19 17.40
CA ILE A 54 -20.23 4.83 16.92
C ILE A 54 -21.51 4.73 16.09
N SER A 55 -21.43 4.00 14.96
CA SER A 55 -22.57 3.87 14.04
C SER A 55 -23.70 3.00 14.63
N LYS A 56 -23.39 2.05 15.50
CA LYS A 56 -24.36 1.12 16.08
C LYS A 56 -23.89 0.66 17.48
N LYS A 57 -24.76 0.71 18.49
CA LYS A 57 -24.42 0.32 19.87
C LYS A 57 -24.72 -1.15 20.20
N LYS A 58 -25.53 -1.83 19.38
CA LYS A 58 -25.86 -3.27 19.52
C LYS A 58 -25.57 -3.95 18.21
N LEU A 59 -24.72 -4.94 18.20
CA LEU A 59 -24.27 -5.66 17.01
C LEU A 59 -23.99 -7.13 17.32
N TYR A 60 -23.76 -7.91 16.29
CA TYR A 60 -23.36 -9.31 16.41
C TYR A 60 -21.85 -9.48 16.37
N VAL A 61 -21.36 -10.58 16.92
CA VAL A 61 -19.95 -11.01 16.73
C VAL A 61 -19.64 -11.04 15.22
N GLY A 62 -18.51 -10.47 14.83
CA GLY A 62 -18.10 -10.39 13.43
C GLY A 62 -18.76 -9.27 12.63
N GLU A 63 -19.76 -8.54 13.17
CA GLU A 63 -20.42 -7.43 12.49
C GLU A 63 -19.56 -6.18 12.53
N PRO A 64 -19.23 -5.58 11.35
CA PRO A 64 -18.47 -4.34 11.29
C PRO A 64 -19.23 -3.16 11.90
N VAL A 65 -18.50 -2.31 12.64
CA VAL A 65 -19.02 -1.06 13.21
C VAL A 65 -18.04 0.08 12.97
N LEU A 66 -18.55 1.23 12.56
CA LEU A 66 -17.74 2.45 12.42
C LEU A 66 -17.57 3.12 13.76
N VAL A 67 -16.31 3.44 14.11
CA VAL A 67 -15.98 4.29 15.26
C VAL A 67 -15.12 5.44 14.78
N THR A 68 -15.50 6.66 15.20
CA THR A 68 -14.76 7.86 14.83
C THR A 68 -14.49 8.69 16.09
N TYR A 69 -13.24 9.07 16.30
CA TYR A 69 -12.79 10.00 17.33
C TYR A 69 -12.46 11.32 16.68
N GLN A 70 -13.03 12.39 17.21
CA GLN A 70 -12.90 13.73 16.63
C GLN A 70 -12.65 14.76 17.73
N LEU A 71 -11.79 15.74 17.43
CA LEU A 71 -11.61 16.95 18.22
C LEU A 71 -12.53 18.03 17.64
N TYR A 72 -13.42 18.55 18.45
CA TYR A 72 -14.23 19.72 18.15
C TYR A 72 -13.61 20.93 18.82
N THR A 73 -13.36 22.02 18.11
CA THR A 73 -12.85 23.26 18.69
C THR A 73 -13.47 24.49 18.05
N ALA A 74 -13.93 25.41 18.92
CA ALA A 74 -14.31 26.77 18.57
C ALA A 74 -13.29 27.77 19.15
N LEU A 75 -12.12 27.27 19.63
CA LEU A 75 -11.07 28.06 20.25
C LEU A 75 -9.79 27.99 19.43
N ASN A 76 -9.01 29.05 19.52
CA ASN A 76 -7.64 28.98 19.07
C ASN A 76 -6.83 28.11 20.03
N SER A 77 -6.34 26.96 19.55
CA SER A 77 -5.60 26.00 20.34
C SER A 77 -4.52 25.30 19.55
N GLN A 78 -3.41 24.98 20.24
CA GLN A 78 -2.43 24.02 19.74
C GLN A 78 -2.75 22.67 20.36
N SER A 79 -3.07 21.69 19.52
CA SER A 79 -3.59 20.39 19.96
C SER A 79 -2.66 19.25 19.48
N ARG A 80 -2.43 18.28 20.38
CA ARG A 80 -1.63 17.09 20.10
C ARG A 80 -2.31 15.86 20.69
N VAL A 81 -2.45 14.80 19.89
CA VAL A 81 -2.95 13.52 20.40
C VAL A 81 -1.88 12.91 21.31
N SER A 82 -2.16 12.84 22.61
CA SER A 82 -1.26 12.27 23.61
C SER A 82 -1.52 10.79 23.88
N ARG A 83 -2.75 10.29 23.60
CA ARG A 83 -3.09 8.88 23.70
C ARG A 83 -4.08 8.49 22.61
N GLN A 84 -3.71 7.50 21.81
CA GLN A 84 -4.63 6.87 20.85
C GLN A 84 -5.55 5.87 21.54
N PRO A 85 -6.84 5.74 21.12
CA PRO A 85 -7.75 4.76 21.67
C PRO A 85 -7.31 3.33 21.29
N SER A 86 -7.46 2.39 22.23
CA SER A 86 -7.23 0.95 22.04
C SER A 86 -8.57 0.19 21.89
N PHE A 87 -8.52 -0.97 21.21
CA PHE A 87 -9.73 -1.76 20.90
C PHE A 87 -9.48 -3.23 21.19
N ASN A 88 -9.43 -3.59 22.48
CA ASN A 88 -9.23 -4.97 22.89
C ASN A 88 -10.44 -5.83 22.50
N GLY A 89 -10.20 -7.07 22.03
CA GLY A 89 -11.26 -7.99 21.61
C GLY A 89 -11.88 -7.65 20.23
N CYS A 90 -11.23 -6.77 19.45
CA CYS A 90 -11.66 -6.43 18.09
C CYS A 90 -10.54 -6.63 17.06
N SER A 91 -10.92 -7.01 15.86
CA SER A 91 -10.13 -6.74 14.66
C SER A 91 -10.36 -5.29 14.24
N VAL A 92 -9.28 -4.59 13.88
CA VAL A 92 -9.29 -3.14 13.58
C VAL A 92 -8.84 -2.93 12.15
N LEU A 93 -9.64 -2.21 11.37
CA LEU A 93 -9.26 -1.74 10.05
C LEU A 93 -9.29 -0.21 10.05
N GLU A 94 -8.15 0.42 9.80
CA GLU A 94 -8.07 1.88 9.65
C GLU A 94 -8.83 2.31 8.39
N LEU A 95 -9.61 3.38 8.52
CA LEU A 95 -10.31 4.00 7.40
C LEU A 95 -9.69 5.37 7.10
N GLU A 96 -9.83 5.82 5.86
CA GLU A 96 -9.38 7.16 5.51
C GLU A 96 -10.03 8.21 6.43
N PRO A 97 -9.24 9.06 7.08
CA PRO A 97 -9.75 10.07 7.97
C PRO A 97 -10.59 11.09 7.18
N ALA A 98 -11.71 11.50 7.76
CA ALA A 98 -12.46 12.61 7.21
C ALA A 98 -11.59 13.87 7.17
N ARG A 99 -11.67 14.62 6.08
CA ARG A 99 -11.02 15.93 5.98
C ARG A 99 -11.58 16.86 7.07
N GLU A 100 -10.74 17.81 7.47
CA GLU A 100 -11.18 18.91 8.32
C GLU A 100 -12.44 19.58 7.75
N HIS A 101 -13.43 19.81 8.61
CA HIS A 101 -14.67 20.44 8.21
C HIS A 101 -15.23 21.28 9.35
N ARG A 102 -16.23 22.11 9.03
CA ARG A 102 -17.00 22.88 10.01
C ARG A 102 -18.30 22.14 10.34
N ASP A 103 -18.65 22.09 11.62
CA ASP A 103 -19.91 21.51 12.10
C ASP A 103 -20.59 22.49 13.05
N THR A 104 -21.92 22.39 13.19
CA THR A 104 -22.70 23.23 14.08
C THR A 104 -23.40 22.38 15.14
N LEU A 105 -23.01 22.54 16.39
CA LEU A 105 -23.60 21.87 17.54
C LEU A 105 -24.25 22.88 18.47
N ASN A 106 -25.56 22.71 18.75
CA ASN A 106 -26.34 23.60 19.64
C ASN A 106 -26.21 25.08 19.27
N GLY A 107 -26.18 25.38 17.94
CA GLY A 107 -26.07 26.75 17.42
C GLY A 107 -24.65 27.34 17.46
N ARG A 108 -23.65 26.57 17.85
CA ARG A 108 -22.24 26.99 17.82
C ARG A 108 -21.49 26.29 16.67
N HIS A 109 -20.60 27.04 16.05
CA HIS A 109 -19.73 26.54 14.99
C HIS A 109 -18.43 25.99 15.57
N PHE A 110 -18.04 24.82 15.12
CA PHE A 110 -16.81 24.14 15.50
C PHE A 110 -16.00 23.76 14.26
N TYR A 111 -14.69 23.84 14.37
CA TYR A 111 -13.79 23.10 13.50
C TYR A 111 -13.65 21.66 14.02
N VAL A 112 -13.73 20.70 13.13
CA VAL A 112 -13.74 19.28 13.48
C VAL A 112 -12.53 18.59 12.83
N TYR A 113 -11.68 18.00 13.66
CA TYR A 113 -10.49 17.27 13.28
C TYR A 113 -10.67 15.79 13.58
N CYS A 114 -10.39 14.93 12.60
CA CYS A 114 -10.40 13.50 12.80
C CYS A 114 -9.13 13.06 13.54
N ILE A 115 -9.30 12.46 14.72
CA ILE A 115 -8.23 11.85 15.51
C ILE A 115 -7.97 10.42 15.01
N ARG A 116 -9.07 9.66 14.83
CA ARG A 116 -9.02 8.27 14.34
C ARG A 116 -10.38 7.86 13.80
N LYS A 117 -10.40 7.18 12.68
CA LYS A 117 -11.60 6.60 12.05
C LYS A 117 -11.31 5.15 11.73
N VAL A 118 -12.08 4.23 12.29
CA VAL A 118 -11.83 2.80 12.16
C VAL A 118 -13.12 2.02 11.92
N GLN A 119 -13.00 0.94 11.17
CA GLN A 119 -13.97 -0.15 11.20
C GLN A 119 -13.49 -1.17 12.24
N LEU A 120 -14.32 -1.39 13.28
CA LEU A 120 -14.08 -2.43 14.29
C LEU A 120 -14.95 -3.65 13.97
N ILE A 121 -14.41 -4.82 14.24
CA ILE A 121 -15.09 -6.11 14.13
C ILE A 121 -14.88 -6.84 15.45
N PRO A 122 -15.90 -6.90 16.33
CA PRO A 122 -15.81 -7.63 17.60
C PRO A 122 -15.61 -9.13 17.35
N LEU A 123 -14.71 -9.72 18.11
CA LEU A 123 -14.35 -11.15 18.00
C LEU A 123 -15.14 -12.04 18.97
N GLU A 124 -15.68 -11.47 20.06
CA GLU A 124 -16.39 -12.19 21.11
C GLU A 124 -17.68 -11.46 21.51
N GLU A 125 -18.64 -12.19 22.07
CA GLU A 125 -19.88 -11.65 22.62
C GLU A 125 -19.65 -10.98 23.99
N GLY A 126 -20.50 -10.03 24.36
CA GLY A 126 -20.47 -9.35 25.66
C GLY A 126 -20.45 -7.83 25.50
N THR A 127 -20.23 -7.14 26.61
CA THR A 127 -20.11 -5.69 26.62
C THR A 127 -18.66 -5.27 26.35
N LEU A 128 -18.45 -4.63 25.21
CA LEU A 128 -17.15 -4.15 24.78
C LEU A 128 -17.01 -2.67 25.19
N GLN A 129 -15.96 -2.35 25.93
CA GLN A 129 -15.60 -0.96 26.27
C GLN A 129 -14.50 -0.48 25.31
N LEU A 130 -14.79 0.57 24.55
CA LEU A 130 -13.83 1.18 23.64
C LEU A 130 -12.85 2.07 24.41
N GLY A 131 -11.57 2.04 24.00
CA GLY A 131 -10.54 2.90 24.57
C GLY A 131 -10.84 4.38 24.34
N GLN A 132 -10.32 5.22 25.23
CA GLN A 132 -10.46 6.66 25.15
C GLN A 132 -9.24 7.29 24.47
N ALA A 133 -9.48 8.26 23.58
CA ALA A 133 -8.46 9.15 23.05
C ALA A 133 -8.18 10.26 24.07
N ALA A 134 -6.92 10.69 24.18
CA ALA A 134 -6.56 11.89 24.92
C ALA A 134 -5.83 12.89 24.02
N VAL A 135 -6.19 14.17 24.15
CA VAL A 135 -5.60 15.27 23.37
C VAL A 135 -5.12 16.34 24.35
N ASP A 136 -3.84 16.62 24.33
CA ASP A 136 -3.26 17.74 25.06
C ASP A 136 -3.41 19.02 24.24
N ASN A 137 -3.90 20.07 24.88
CA ASN A 137 -4.19 21.34 24.22
C ASN A 137 -3.56 22.49 25.01
N VAL A 138 -3.00 23.44 24.26
CA VAL A 138 -2.65 24.77 24.77
C VAL A 138 -3.69 25.74 24.20
N VAL A 139 -4.62 26.15 25.03
CA VAL A 139 -5.76 27.05 24.66
C VAL A 139 -5.43 28.47 25.04
N GLN A 140 -5.63 29.39 24.14
CA GLN A 140 -5.43 30.81 24.36
C GLN A 140 -6.77 31.52 24.62
N LEU A 141 -6.93 32.16 25.77
CA LEU A 141 -8.11 32.94 26.11
C LEU A 141 -7.75 34.40 26.35
N ALA A 142 -8.58 35.30 25.86
CA ALA A 142 -8.49 36.72 26.17
C ALA A 142 -9.00 37.03 27.59
N ASN A 143 -8.42 38.00 28.28
CA ASN A 143 -9.02 38.51 29.51
C ASN A 143 -10.36 39.22 29.25
N ALA A 144 -11.09 39.60 30.32
CA ALA A 144 -12.41 40.26 30.21
C ALA A 144 -12.37 41.57 29.42
N GLU A 145 -11.21 42.24 29.38
CA GLU A 145 -11.02 43.53 28.70
C GLU A 145 -10.52 43.33 27.24
N GLY A 146 -10.18 42.09 26.83
CA GLY A 146 -9.69 41.79 25.49
C GLY A 146 -8.25 42.27 25.16
N ASN A 147 -7.54 42.80 26.15
CA ASN A 147 -6.23 43.45 25.96
C ASN A 147 -5.03 42.57 26.31
N SER A 148 -5.24 41.40 26.90
CA SER A 148 -4.19 40.41 27.20
C SER A 148 -4.69 38.99 27.01
N PHE A 149 -3.75 38.07 26.75
CA PHE A 149 -4.04 36.64 26.51
C PHE A 149 -3.29 35.79 27.53
N SER A 150 -3.96 34.71 27.99
CA SER A 150 -3.35 33.69 28.84
C SER A 150 -3.45 32.32 28.20
N ASN A 151 -2.39 31.53 28.32
CA ASN A 151 -2.36 30.16 27.84
C ASN A 151 -2.78 29.19 28.93
N TYR A 152 -3.68 28.27 28.59
CA TYR A 152 -4.18 27.23 29.49
C TYR A 152 -3.86 25.88 28.92
N ASN A 153 -3.12 25.07 29.68
CA ASN A 153 -2.82 23.67 29.30
C ASN A 153 -3.98 22.78 29.81
N VAL A 154 -4.57 21.99 28.91
CA VAL A 154 -5.66 21.08 29.26
C VAL A 154 -5.55 19.78 28.46
N THR A 155 -5.70 18.66 29.15
CA THR A 155 -5.85 17.35 28.51
C THR A 155 -7.33 17.01 28.41
N LEU A 156 -7.82 16.80 27.20
CA LEU A 156 -9.19 16.44 26.89
C LEU A 156 -9.29 14.96 26.56
N VAL A 157 -10.32 14.31 27.10
CA VAL A 157 -10.59 12.88 26.89
C VAL A 157 -12.06 12.74 26.50
N ASN A 158 -12.38 11.86 25.57
CA ASN A 158 -13.76 11.59 25.20
C ASN A 158 -14.50 10.82 26.30
N ASP A 159 -15.83 10.95 26.34
CA ASP A 159 -16.69 10.12 27.19
C ASP A 159 -16.49 8.62 26.85
N PRO A 160 -16.60 7.73 27.87
CA PRO A 160 -16.54 6.29 27.62
C PRO A 160 -17.64 5.83 26.67
N VAL A 161 -17.26 4.97 25.71
CA VAL A 161 -18.19 4.37 24.75
C VAL A 161 -18.21 2.87 24.98
N THR A 162 -19.41 2.32 25.14
CA THR A 162 -19.67 0.88 25.29
C THR A 162 -20.53 0.37 24.16
N VAL A 163 -20.30 -0.89 23.78
CA VAL A 163 -20.99 -1.59 22.71
C VAL A 163 -21.46 -2.93 23.24
N ASP A 164 -22.69 -3.30 22.93
CA ASP A 164 -23.30 -4.57 23.31
C ASP A 164 -23.21 -5.55 22.13
N VAL A 165 -22.37 -6.56 22.25
CA VAL A 165 -22.09 -7.55 21.21
C VAL A 165 -22.84 -8.84 21.52
N LYS A 166 -23.71 -9.25 20.59
CA LYS A 166 -24.52 -10.47 20.70
C LYS A 166 -23.89 -11.64 19.96
N ALA A 167 -24.09 -12.86 20.47
CA ALA A 167 -23.83 -14.05 19.71
C ALA A 167 -24.63 -14.11 18.42
N LEU A 168 -24.08 -14.73 17.39
CA LEU A 168 -24.84 -15.06 16.17
C LEU A 168 -25.96 -16.06 16.48
N PRO A 169 -27.14 -15.96 15.85
CA PRO A 169 -28.24 -16.91 16.05
C PRO A 169 -27.80 -18.34 15.79
N VAL A 170 -28.26 -19.27 16.61
CA VAL A 170 -27.97 -20.71 16.42
C VAL A 170 -28.95 -21.32 15.41
N SER A 171 -30.19 -20.77 15.33
CA SER A 171 -31.20 -21.21 14.35
C SER A 171 -30.76 -20.92 12.92
N ASP A 172 -31.04 -21.84 12.02
CA ASP A 172 -30.82 -21.72 10.58
C ASP A 172 -29.35 -21.49 10.16
N LYS A 173 -28.41 -21.77 11.07
CA LYS A 173 -26.97 -21.65 10.79
C LYS A 173 -26.53 -22.74 9.79
N PRO A 174 -26.04 -22.37 8.58
CA PRO A 174 -25.53 -23.34 7.61
C PRO A 174 -24.33 -24.12 8.15
N LYS A 175 -24.18 -25.37 7.71
CA LYS A 175 -23.06 -26.23 8.16
C LYS A 175 -21.70 -25.73 7.67
N ASP A 176 -21.66 -25.08 6.54
CA ASP A 176 -20.51 -24.50 5.85
C ASP A 176 -20.22 -23.05 6.26
N PHE A 177 -20.97 -22.49 7.22
CA PHE A 177 -20.77 -21.12 7.69
C PHE A 177 -19.42 -20.97 8.40
N SER A 178 -18.57 -20.11 7.85
CA SER A 178 -17.19 -19.86 8.30
C SER A 178 -17.01 -18.64 9.22
N GLY A 179 -18.11 -17.99 9.67
CA GLY A 179 -18.04 -16.80 10.54
C GLY A 179 -18.09 -15.46 9.81
N VAL A 180 -18.34 -15.47 8.51
CA VAL A 180 -18.38 -14.24 7.70
C VAL A 180 -19.69 -13.47 7.96
N VAL A 181 -19.55 -12.18 8.31
CA VAL A 181 -20.68 -11.27 8.56
C VAL A 181 -20.60 -10.10 7.59
N GLY A 182 -21.71 -9.87 6.87
CA GLY A 182 -21.78 -8.81 5.86
C GLY A 182 -22.79 -9.11 4.76
N ASN A 183 -22.55 -8.58 3.57
CA ASN A 183 -23.35 -8.86 2.37
C ASN A 183 -22.39 -9.13 1.19
N PHE A 184 -22.45 -10.35 0.64
CA PHE A 184 -21.48 -10.81 -0.34
C PHE A 184 -22.14 -11.53 -1.52
N SER A 185 -21.42 -11.57 -2.61
CA SER A 185 -21.67 -12.39 -3.79
C SER A 185 -20.43 -13.21 -4.13
N ILE A 186 -20.60 -14.30 -4.86
CA ILE A 186 -19.52 -15.19 -5.29
C ILE A 186 -19.60 -15.40 -6.80
N ASP A 187 -18.46 -15.46 -7.45
CA ASP A 187 -18.31 -15.78 -8.87
C ASP A 187 -17.13 -16.71 -9.08
N THR A 188 -17.19 -17.57 -10.11
CA THR A 188 -16.12 -18.48 -10.48
C THR A 188 -15.76 -18.34 -11.95
N ARG A 189 -14.44 -18.39 -12.25
CA ARG A 189 -13.91 -18.32 -13.61
C ARG A 189 -12.68 -19.23 -13.72
N ILE A 190 -12.49 -19.85 -14.90
CA ILE A 190 -11.26 -20.54 -15.27
C ILE A 190 -10.57 -19.73 -16.37
N ASP A 191 -9.23 -19.69 -16.35
CA ASP A 191 -8.44 -18.88 -17.28
C ASP A 191 -8.59 -19.31 -18.74
N SER A 192 -8.74 -20.59 -18.98
CA SER A 192 -8.84 -21.17 -20.32
C SER A 192 -10.02 -22.14 -20.42
N ASN A 193 -10.68 -22.16 -21.55
CA ASN A 193 -11.73 -23.13 -21.84
C ASN A 193 -11.18 -24.49 -22.31
N GLU A 194 -9.93 -24.51 -22.81
CA GLU A 194 -9.26 -25.70 -23.30
C GLU A 194 -7.80 -25.70 -22.86
N ILE A 195 -7.31 -26.86 -22.39
CA ILE A 195 -5.93 -27.04 -21.97
C ILE A 195 -5.52 -28.52 -22.17
N PRO A 196 -4.27 -28.84 -22.52
CA PRO A 196 -3.80 -30.22 -22.60
C PRO A 196 -3.84 -30.95 -21.24
N VAL A 197 -4.10 -32.26 -21.27
CA VAL A 197 -4.01 -33.11 -20.08
C VAL A 197 -2.61 -32.99 -19.44
N GLY A 198 -2.59 -32.80 -18.11
CA GLY A 198 -1.36 -32.64 -17.33
C GLY A 198 -0.84 -31.21 -17.25
N GLU A 199 -1.41 -30.27 -18.01
CA GLU A 199 -1.09 -28.84 -17.89
C GLU A 199 -1.95 -28.17 -16.81
N ASN A 200 -1.42 -27.08 -16.23
CA ASN A 200 -2.07 -26.34 -15.16
C ASN A 200 -3.19 -25.43 -15.66
N ALA A 201 -4.38 -25.60 -15.10
CA ALA A 201 -5.48 -24.63 -15.15
C ALA A 201 -5.61 -23.91 -13.82
N THR A 202 -6.16 -22.69 -13.81
CA THR A 202 -6.44 -21.94 -12.60
C THR A 202 -7.94 -21.66 -12.47
N LEU A 203 -8.53 -22.10 -11.35
CA LEU A 203 -9.87 -21.71 -10.93
C LEU A 203 -9.78 -20.47 -10.05
N HIS A 204 -10.38 -19.37 -10.51
CA HIS A 204 -10.54 -18.14 -9.74
C HIS A 204 -11.90 -18.14 -9.07
N ILE A 205 -11.93 -18.03 -7.75
CA ILE A 205 -13.13 -17.82 -6.95
C ILE A 205 -13.08 -16.42 -6.38
N THR A 206 -13.95 -15.54 -6.85
CA THR A 206 -14.00 -14.14 -6.40
C THR A 206 -15.22 -13.91 -5.53
N ILE A 207 -14.99 -13.51 -4.26
CA ILE A 207 -16.03 -13.08 -3.33
C ILE A 207 -15.99 -11.55 -3.26
N ARG A 208 -17.10 -10.90 -3.62
CA ARG A 208 -17.24 -9.43 -3.62
C ARG A 208 -18.33 -9.01 -2.66
N GLY A 209 -18.17 -7.84 -2.02
CA GLY A 209 -19.24 -7.36 -1.15
C GLY A 209 -18.77 -6.33 -0.13
N SER A 210 -19.46 -6.29 1.00
CA SER A 210 -19.15 -5.41 2.12
C SER A 210 -19.27 -6.17 3.44
N GLY A 211 -18.35 -5.91 4.37
CA GLY A 211 -18.41 -6.56 5.68
C GLY A 211 -17.04 -6.94 6.25
N ASN A 212 -16.98 -8.14 6.85
CA ASN A 212 -15.79 -8.69 7.48
C ASN A 212 -14.95 -9.49 6.48
N PHE A 213 -14.03 -8.85 5.79
CA PHE A 213 -13.13 -9.50 4.83
C PHE A 213 -12.08 -10.40 5.52
N ALA A 214 -11.73 -10.14 6.78
CA ALA A 214 -10.75 -10.95 7.52
C ALA A 214 -11.23 -12.38 7.78
N ALA A 215 -12.56 -12.60 7.79
CA ALA A 215 -13.16 -13.93 7.97
C ALA A 215 -13.36 -14.70 6.64
N LEU A 216 -13.01 -14.11 5.49
CA LEU A 216 -13.15 -14.77 4.19
C LEU A 216 -12.05 -15.84 4.02
N HIS A 217 -12.47 -17.07 3.92
CA HIS A 217 -11.63 -18.24 3.63
C HIS A 217 -12.10 -18.88 2.32
N VAL A 218 -11.25 -19.70 1.72
CA VAL A 218 -11.60 -20.46 0.52
C VAL A 218 -12.82 -21.34 0.78
N PRO A 219 -13.90 -21.22 -0.04
CA PRO A 219 -15.07 -22.09 0.08
C PRO A 219 -14.73 -23.55 -0.25
N VAL A 220 -15.56 -24.46 0.23
CA VAL A 220 -15.45 -25.88 -0.10
C VAL A 220 -15.87 -26.11 -1.56
N ILE A 221 -14.98 -26.74 -2.34
CA ILE A 221 -15.19 -27.05 -3.75
C ILE A 221 -15.41 -28.55 -3.89
N ALA A 222 -16.50 -28.92 -4.61
CA ALA A 222 -16.75 -30.30 -4.99
C ALA A 222 -15.97 -30.62 -6.28
N TRP A 223 -14.72 -31.05 -6.13
CA TRP A 223 -13.87 -31.37 -7.28
C TRP A 223 -14.37 -32.59 -8.06
N PRO A 224 -14.49 -32.49 -9.39
CA PRO A 224 -14.85 -33.63 -10.24
C PRO A 224 -13.78 -34.73 -10.18
N GLN A 225 -14.17 -35.98 -10.43
CA GLN A 225 -13.24 -37.09 -10.53
C GLN A 225 -12.26 -36.90 -11.71
N GLY A 226 -10.99 -37.22 -11.47
CA GLY A 226 -9.94 -37.07 -12.48
C GLY A 226 -9.29 -35.68 -12.52
N THR A 227 -9.52 -34.88 -11.49
CA THR A 227 -8.76 -33.64 -11.25
C THR A 227 -7.88 -33.80 -10.02
N GLU A 228 -6.71 -33.16 -10.06
CA GLU A 228 -5.83 -32.94 -8.91
C GLU A 228 -5.69 -31.44 -8.72
N HIS A 229 -5.81 -30.96 -7.50
CA HIS A 229 -5.70 -29.54 -7.16
C HIS A 229 -4.54 -29.34 -6.18
N PHE A 230 -3.97 -28.13 -6.19
CA PHE A 230 -2.78 -27.75 -5.45
C PHE A 230 -3.09 -26.63 -4.45
N ASP A 231 -2.04 -26.01 -3.91
CA ASP A 231 -2.14 -24.94 -2.94
C ASP A 231 -2.94 -23.75 -3.48
N VAL A 232 -3.63 -23.08 -2.56
CA VAL A 232 -4.47 -21.91 -2.84
C VAL A 232 -3.68 -20.66 -2.54
N SER A 233 -3.61 -19.75 -3.50
CA SER A 233 -3.17 -18.38 -3.28
C SER A 233 -4.37 -17.43 -3.25
N ASP A 234 -4.24 -16.29 -2.55
CA ASP A 234 -5.29 -15.29 -2.54
C ASP A 234 -4.79 -13.87 -2.76
N THR A 235 -5.63 -13.06 -3.36
CA THR A 235 -5.45 -11.62 -3.52
C THR A 235 -6.70 -10.91 -3.04
N GLN A 236 -6.53 -9.72 -2.44
CA GLN A 236 -7.66 -8.93 -1.98
C GLN A 236 -7.49 -7.45 -2.29
N TYR A 237 -8.62 -6.79 -2.50
CA TYR A 237 -8.72 -5.34 -2.56
C TYR A 237 -9.86 -4.89 -1.66
N ILE A 238 -9.58 -3.92 -0.78
CA ILE A 238 -10.55 -3.34 0.17
C ILE A 238 -10.49 -1.82 0.03
N ASP A 239 -11.64 -1.23 -0.34
CA ASP A 239 -11.83 0.20 -0.30
C ASP A 239 -12.03 0.66 1.14
N GLN A 240 -11.12 1.50 1.64
CA GLN A 240 -11.10 2.02 3.01
C GLN A 240 -11.67 3.45 3.14
N GLU A 241 -12.14 4.05 2.05
CA GLU A 241 -12.74 5.40 2.07
C GLU A 241 -14.09 5.39 2.78
N ASN A 242 -14.87 4.34 2.52
CA ASN A 242 -16.26 4.23 2.92
C ASN A 242 -16.50 3.17 4.01
N PHE A 243 -17.61 3.33 4.75
CA PHE A 243 -18.09 2.34 5.73
C PHE A 243 -19.52 1.91 5.38
N PRO A 244 -19.84 0.60 5.51
CA PRO A 244 -18.92 -0.52 5.69
C PRO A 244 -17.96 -0.64 4.50
N VAL A 245 -16.72 -1.10 4.76
CA VAL A 245 -15.74 -1.28 3.68
C VAL A 245 -16.28 -2.22 2.63
N THR A 246 -15.99 -1.93 1.37
CA THR A 246 -16.34 -2.74 0.21
C THR A 246 -15.09 -3.26 -0.45
N GLY A 247 -15.22 -4.33 -1.24
CA GLY A 247 -14.07 -4.87 -1.93
C GLY A 247 -14.31 -6.26 -2.49
N TYR A 248 -13.21 -6.93 -2.78
CA TYR A 248 -13.24 -8.34 -3.20
C TYR A 248 -12.01 -9.08 -2.69
N LYS A 249 -12.17 -10.40 -2.55
CA LYS A 249 -11.10 -11.36 -2.32
C LYS A 249 -11.22 -12.46 -3.37
N THR A 250 -10.13 -12.72 -4.09
CA THR A 250 -10.02 -13.77 -5.10
C THR A 250 -9.11 -14.87 -4.58
N PHE A 251 -9.57 -16.10 -4.65
CA PHE A 251 -8.80 -17.31 -4.38
C PHE A 251 -8.45 -17.96 -5.70
N ASP A 252 -7.15 -18.16 -5.94
CA ASP A 252 -6.61 -18.77 -7.14
C ASP A 252 -6.15 -20.19 -6.81
N ILE A 253 -6.79 -21.18 -7.44
CA ILE A 253 -6.55 -22.58 -7.17
C ILE A 253 -6.08 -23.25 -8.45
N HIS A 254 -4.84 -23.72 -8.43
CA HIS A 254 -4.27 -24.46 -9.55
C HIS A 254 -4.74 -25.91 -9.52
N PHE A 255 -5.10 -26.42 -10.69
CA PHE A 255 -5.51 -27.81 -10.83
C PHE A 255 -5.14 -28.38 -12.21
N ILE A 256 -5.05 -29.69 -12.31
CA ILE A 256 -4.79 -30.43 -13.55
C ILE A 256 -5.88 -31.45 -13.79
N GLY A 257 -6.12 -31.77 -15.06
CA GLY A 257 -6.95 -32.91 -15.46
C GLY A 257 -6.07 -34.09 -15.86
N ASN A 258 -6.44 -35.28 -15.38
CA ASN A 258 -5.70 -36.52 -15.63
C ASN A 258 -6.20 -37.30 -16.86
N LYS A 259 -7.29 -36.86 -17.48
CA LYS A 259 -7.92 -37.51 -18.65
C LYS A 259 -8.50 -36.47 -19.61
N GLU A 260 -8.50 -36.82 -20.92
CA GLU A 260 -9.18 -36.05 -21.93
C GLU A 260 -10.69 -35.99 -21.67
N GLY A 261 -11.31 -34.88 -22.00
CA GLY A 261 -12.74 -34.65 -21.89
C GLY A 261 -13.13 -33.35 -21.21
N THR A 262 -14.40 -33.02 -21.25
CA THR A 262 -14.94 -31.81 -20.63
C THR A 262 -15.29 -32.11 -19.17
N ILE A 263 -14.79 -31.26 -18.26
CA ILE A 263 -15.05 -31.30 -16.83
C ILE A 263 -15.85 -30.06 -16.46
N GLN A 264 -16.91 -30.27 -15.64
CA GLN A 264 -17.71 -29.18 -15.07
C GLN A 264 -17.45 -29.11 -13.57
N ILE A 265 -16.93 -27.98 -13.09
CA ILE A 265 -16.85 -27.66 -11.68
C ILE A 265 -18.23 -27.15 -11.27
N PRO A 266 -18.93 -27.82 -10.33
CA PRO A 266 -20.28 -27.42 -9.93
C PRO A 266 -20.26 -26.06 -9.22
N PRO A 267 -21.41 -25.37 -9.10
CA PRO A 267 -21.53 -24.12 -8.38
C PRO A 267 -20.94 -24.20 -6.98
N VAL A 268 -20.09 -23.25 -6.65
CA VAL A 268 -19.46 -23.14 -5.32
C VAL A 268 -20.41 -22.37 -4.41
N SER A 269 -20.77 -22.99 -3.27
CA SER A 269 -21.64 -22.37 -2.26
C SER A 269 -20.83 -21.56 -1.27
N PHE A 270 -21.37 -20.40 -0.88
CA PHE A 270 -20.78 -19.54 0.12
C PHE A 270 -21.85 -18.99 1.06
N SER A 271 -21.66 -19.20 2.39
CA SER A 271 -22.61 -18.81 3.42
C SER A 271 -22.08 -17.69 4.29
N PHE A 272 -22.93 -16.68 4.55
CA PHE A 272 -22.61 -15.55 5.43
C PHE A 272 -23.83 -15.15 6.26
N PHE A 273 -23.60 -14.41 7.35
CA PHE A 273 -24.66 -13.79 8.14
C PHE A 273 -24.87 -12.34 7.68
N ASP A 274 -26.09 -12.02 7.27
CA ASP A 274 -26.49 -10.66 6.89
C ASP A 274 -27.05 -9.94 8.12
N PRO A 275 -26.34 -8.94 8.71
CA PRO A 275 -26.77 -8.26 9.90
C PRO A 275 -27.96 -7.30 9.67
N ALA A 276 -28.26 -6.94 8.44
CA ALA A 276 -29.40 -6.10 8.10
C ALA A 276 -30.72 -6.90 8.16
N SER A 277 -30.75 -8.09 7.58
CA SER A 277 -31.90 -9.00 7.67
C SER A 277 -31.88 -9.88 8.92
N GLN A 278 -30.75 -9.94 9.65
CA GLN A 278 -30.50 -10.82 10.81
C GLN A 278 -30.69 -12.32 10.47
N THR A 279 -30.32 -12.71 9.26
CA THR A 279 -30.46 -14.08 8.74
C THR A 279 -29.18 -14.56 8.10
N TYR A 280 -29.00 -15.88 8.09
CA TYR A 280 -27.99 -16.50 7.27
C TYR A 280 -28.43 -16.53 5.80
N ARG A 281 -27.49 -16.27 4.91
CA ARG A 281 -27.68 -16.31 3.47
C ARG A 281 -26.64 -17.24 2.85
N THR A 282 -27.07 -18.03 1.88
CA THR A 282 -26.17 -18.84 1.05
C THR A 282 -26.32 -18.38 -0.39
N VAL A 283 -25.21 -18.02 -1.00
CA VAL A 283 -25.11 -17.68 -2.43
C VAL A 283 -24.31 -18.74 -3.17
N GLN A 284 -24.53 -18.88 -4.45
CA GLN A 284 -23.83 -19.84 -5.30
C GLN A 284 -23.21 -19.13 -6.49
N SER A 285 -22.02 -19.59 -6.88
CA SER A 285 -21.40 -19.15 -8.12
C SER A 285 -22.05 -19.79 -9.34
N ASN A 286 -21.65 -19.36 -10.54
CA ASN A 286 -21.91 -20.08 -11.77
C ASN A 286 -21.09 -21.38 -11.81
N GLU A 287 -21.51 -22.31 -12.67
CA GLU A 287 -20.70 -23.46 -13.07
C GLU A 287 -19.48 -22.99 -13.87
N ALA A 288 -18.34 -23.66 -13.72
CA ALA A 288 -17.14 -23.39 -14.50
C ALA A 288 -16.73 -24.66 -15.26
N GLY A 289 -16.67 -24.58 -16.58
CA GLY A 289 -16.31 -25.70 -17.45
C GLY A 289 -14.96 -25.54 -18.10
N ILE A 290 -14.24 -26.66 -18.27
CA ILE A 290 -12.97 -26.73 -18.99
C ILE A 290 -12.90 -28.04 -19.78
N THR A 291 -12.30 -28.00 -20.97
CA THR A 291 -12.03 -29.17 -21.80
C THR A 291 -10.54 -29.51 -21.77
N PHE A 292 -10.22 -30.71 -21.28
CA PHE A 292 -8.87 -31.23 -21.35
C PHE A 292 -8.67 -31.94 -22.70
N THR A 293 -7.76 -31.41 -23.51
CA THR A 293 -7.41 -31.96 -24.82
C THR A 293 -6.28 -32.97 -24.67
N LYS A 294 -5.88 -33.60 -25.78
CA LYS A 294 -4.79 -34.57 -25.79
C LYS A 294 -3.52 -33.99 -25.17
N ALA A 295 -2.85 -34.78 -24.32
CA ALA A 295 -1.58 -34.39 -23.73
C ALA A 295 -0.57 -33.99 -24.82
N LEU A 296 0.18 -32.92 -24.60
CA LEU A 296 1.26 -32.50 -25.49
C LEU A 296 2.28 -33.62 -25.64
N SER A 297 2.60 -34.01 -26.88
CA SER A 297 3.65 -34.97 -27.11
C SER A 297 5.01 -34.33 -26.73
N ARG A 298 5.99 -35.18 -26.35
CA ARG A 298 7.34 -34.72 -26.03
C ARG A 298 7.99 -33.94 -27.17
N ASP A 299 7.60 -34.24 -28.42
CA ASP A 299 8.06 -33.57 -29.65
C ASP A 299 7.41 -32.18 -29.81
N ASP A 300 6.19 -31.96 -29.33
CA ASP A 300 5.50 -30.67 -29.40
C ASP A 300 6.03 -29.73 -28.33
N GLN A 301 6.33 -30.22 -27.13
CA GLN A 301 6.99 -29.42 -26.05
C GLN A 301 8.40 -28.96 -26.50
N MET A 302 9.14 -29.77 -27.29
CA MET A 302 10.42 -29.33 -27.82
C MET A 302 10.31 -28.30 -28.95
N LYS A 303 9.22 -28.26 -29.71
CA LYS A 303 9.05 -27.27 -30.80
C LYS A 303 8.89 -25.85 -30.28
N ASP A 304 8.20 -25.62 -29.17
CA ASP A 304 8.03 -24.27 -28.58
C ASP A 304 9.35 -23.73 -28.03
N VAL A 305 10.22 -24.58 -27.46
CA VAL A 305 11.56 -24.19 -27.00
C VAL A 305 12.52 -23.93 -28.17
N VAL A 306 12.38 -24.70 -29.28
CA VAL A 306 13.28 -24.56 -30.45
C VAL A 306 12.90 -23.38 -31.35
N THR A 307 11.60 -22.95 -31.37
CA THR A 307 11.22 -21.79 -32.18
C THR A 307 11.68 -20.47 -31.56
N ASP A 308 11.80 -20.39 -30.24
CA ASP A 308 12.33 -19.20 -29.57
C ASP A 308 13.83 -19.03 -29.76
N ASP A 309 14.59 -20.14 -29.81
CA ASP A 309 16.04 -20.14 -30.06
C ASP A 309 16.39 -19.83 -31.54
N LEU A 310 15.54 -20.25 -32.49
CA LEU A 310 15.74 -19.94 -33.92
C LEU A 310 15.42 -18.48 -34.27
N THR A 311 14.49 -17.86 -33.55
CA THR A 311 14.18 -16.44 -33.72
C THR A 311 15.32 -15.58 -33.16
N ASN A 312 15.85 -15.91 -31.99
CA ASN A 312 17.02 -15.27 -31.40
C ASN A 312 18.28 -15.43 -32.28
N ARG A 313 18.45 -16.56 -32.95
CA ARG A 313 19.59 -16.79 -33.82
C ARG A 313 19.56 -15.96 -35.12
N LYS A 314 18.36 -15.64 -35.63
CA LYS A 314 18.21 -14.69 -36.75
C LYS A 314 18.59 -13.28 -36.37
N TYR A 315 18.20 -12.84 -35.18
CA TYR A 315 18.59 -11.51 -34.63
C TYR A 315 20.09 -11.43 -34.39
N LEU A 316 20.76 -12.52 -33.95
CA LEU A 316 22.21 -12.57 -33.79
C LEU A 316 22.93 -12.35 -35.13
N TRP A 317 22.46 -12.93 -36.25
CA TRP A 317 23.02 -12.67 -37.55
C TRP A 317 22.79 -11.23 -38.05
N ILE A 318 21.64 -10.63 -37.73
CA ILE A 318 21.37 -9.25 -38.08
C ILE A 318 22.28 -8.30 -37.27
N VAL A 319 22.45 -8.56 -36.00
CA VAL A 319 23.37 -7.80 -35.14
C VAL A 319 24.81 -7.94 -35.59
N ALA A 320 25.22 -9.14 -35.95
CA ALA A 320 26.57 -9.40 -36.53
C ALA A 320 26.79 -8.68 -37.87
N ALA A 321 25.78 -8.65 -38.76
CA ALA A 321 25.84 -7.91 -40.01
C ALA A 321 25.94 -6.40 -39.81
N ILE A 322 25.18 -5.85 -38.86
CA ILE A 322 25.23 -4.42 -38.46
C ILE A 322 26.61 -4.08 -37.89
N ALA A 323 27.14 -4.93 -36.99
CA ALA A 323 28.47 -4.75 -36.40
C ALA A 323 29.58 -4.73 -37.48
N ILE A 324 29.52 -5.65 -38.47
CA ILE A 324 30.46 -5.69 -39.61
C ILE A 324 30.34 -4.41 -40.47
N ALA A 325 29.11 -3.91 -40.70
CA ALA A 325 28.89 -2.69 -41.47
C ALA A 325 29.43 -1.45 -40.71
N VAL A 326 29.27 -1.37 -39.39
CA VAL A 326 29.83 -0.30 -38.56
C VAL A 326 31.35 -0.33 -38.55
N ILE A 327 31.97 -1.52 -38.41
CA ILE A 327 33.43 -1.68 -38.45
C ILE A 327 33.95 -1.31 -39.83
N GLY A 328 33.27 -1.74 -40.91
CA GLY A 328 33.61 -1.40 -42.28
C GLY A 328 33.58 0.11 -42.57
N THR A 329 32.54 0.81 -42.09
CA THR A 329 32.42 2.27 -42.22
C THR A 329 33.47 3.01 -41.38
N TRP A 330 33.78 2.46 -40.18
CA TRP A 330 34.83 3.04 -39.32
C TRP A 330 36.24 2.85 -39.95
N MET A 331 36.53 1.67 -40.53
CA MET A 331 37.79 1.40 -41.28
C MET A 331 37.89 2.31 -42.51
N LEU A 332 36.80 2.47 -43.28
CA LEU A 332 36.80 3.34 -44.46
C LEU A 332 37.05 4.80 -44.08
N ARG A 333 36.43 5.26 -42.95
CA ARG A 333 36.69 6.60 -42.44
C ARG A 333 38.11 6.80 -41.87
N SER A 334 38.74 5.76 -41.32
CA SER A 334 40.13 5.84 -40.83
C SER A 334 41.14 5.92 -42.01
N VAL A 335 40.86 5.21 -43.10
CA VAL A 335 41.70 5.27 -44.35
C VAL A 335 41.54 6.62 -45.05
N LEU A 336 40.32 7.20 -45.07
CA LEU A 336 40.08 8.55 -45.65
C LEU A 336 40.62 9.69 -44.78
N LYS A 337 40.76 9.51 -43.45
CA LYS A 337 41.38 10.50 -42.56
C LYS A 337 42.90 10.52 -42.61
N GLY A 338 43.55 9.55 -43.24
CA GLY A 338 45.02 9.47 -43.36
C GLY A 338 45.66 10.46 -44.34
N LYS A 339 44.88 11.33 -45.03
CA LYS A 339 45.41 12.30 -45.99
C LYS A 339 45.44 13.75 -45.55
N ASP A 340 44.91 14.13 -44.36
CA ASP A 340 44.82 15.52 -43.95
C ASP A 340 45.65 15.90 -42.70
N TYR A 341 46.82 15.28 -42.51
CA TYR A 341 47.68 15.56 -41.36
C TYR A 341 48.81 16.56 -41.62
N LYS A 342 48.66 17.51 -42.56
CA LYS A 342 49.70 18.51 -42.81
C LYS A 342 49.30 20.00 -42.64
N THR A 343 48.14 20.33 -42.09
CA THR A 343 47.74 21.74 -42.01
C THR A 343 47.14 22.17 -40.65
N LYS A 344 47.59 21.63 -39.53
CA LYS A 344 47.07 22.02 -38.20
C LYS A 344 48.13 22.36 -37.16
N THR A 345 49.29 22.86 -37.60
CA THR A 345 50.34 23.30 -36.64
C THR A 345 50.40 24.85 -36.47
N GLU A 346 49.63 25.61 -37.23
CA GLU A 346 49.73 27.09 -37.19
C GLU A 346 48.55 27.80 -36.46
N ILE A 347 47.52 27.13 -35.92
CA ILE A 347 46.41 27.78 -35.22
C ILE A 347 46.46 27.67 -33.68
N ARG A 348 47.60 27.14 -33.13
CA ARG A 348 47.71 26.91 -31.68
C ARG A 348 48.41 28.07 -30.92
N GLN A 349 48.66 29.23 -31.55
CA GLN A 349 49.34 30.37 -30.96
C GLN A 349 48.50 31.64 -30.73
N GLN A 350 47.16 31.61 -30.90
CA GLN A 350 46.32 32.81 -30.76
C GLN A 350 45.15 32.72 -29.78
N ILE A 351 45.11 31.71 -28.85
CA ILE A 351 44.05 31.65 -27.82
C ILE A 351 44.69 31.50 -26.42
N ASP A 352 45.57 32.42 -26.07
CA ASP A 352 46.09 32.57 -24.72
C ASP A 352 45.86 33.98 -24.13
N ILE A 353 44.90 34.74 -24.61
CA ILE A 353 44.50 35.98 -24.01
C ILE A 353 42.96 36.05 -23.97
N VAL A 354 42.32 35.42 -23.01
CA VAL A 354 41.17 35.89 -22.22
C VAL A 354 41.00 34.93 -21.04
N LYS A 355 41.68 35.23 -19.97
CA LYS A 355 41.43 34.63 -18.66
C LYS A 355 40.83 35.76 -17.87
N ASN A 356 39.62 35.56 -17.40
CA ASN A 356 38.93 36.10 -16.24
C ASN A 356 37.47 36.46 -16.57
N GLU A 357 36.62 35.55 -16.18
CA GLU A 357 35.37 35.86 -15.49
C GLU A 357 34.65 34.54 -15.17
N GLU A 358 34.51 34.21 -13.89
CA GLU A 358 33.62 33.17 -13.41
C GLU A 358 32.16 33.51 -13.78
N PRO A 359 31.37 32.51 -14.16
CA PRO A 359 30.18 32.28 -13.37
C PRO A 359 29.81 30.81 -13.14
N ALA A 360 29.39 30.55 -11.92
CA ALA A 360 28.35 29.65 -11.46
C ALA A 360 28.30 28.19 -11.99
N SER A 361 28.64 27.26 -11.08
CA SER A 361 28.07 25.91 -10.90
C SER A 361 27.80 25.06 -12.14
N VAL A 362 28.80 24.33 -12.55
CA VAL A 362 28.63 23.10 -13.34
C VAL A 362 28.13 22.02 -12.41
N LYS A 363 26.91 21.50 -12.66
CA LYS A 363 26.38 20.29 -12.05
C LYS A 363 27.35 19.14 -12.32
N LYS A 364 27.95 18.63 -11.25
CA LYS A 364 28.74 17.40 -11.24
C LYS A 364 27.80 16.25 -11.64
N ASP A 365 28.18 15.47 -12.66
CA ASP A 365 27.48 14.26 -13.06
C ASP A 365 27.50 13.24 -11.90
N ASN A 366 26.38 13.12 -11.20
CA ASN A 366 26.23 12.19 -10.06
C ASN A 366 26.11 10.72 -10.49
N THR A 367 26.26 10.39 -11.77
CA THR A 367 26.02 9.04 -12.30
C THR A 367 27.04 8.02 -11.79
N SER A 368 28.30 8.41 -11.62
CA SER A 368 29.34 7.52 -11.05
C SER A 368 29.07 7.17 -9.59
N ASP A 369 28.60 8.14 -8.82
CA ASP A 369 28.33 7.98 -7.38
C ASP A 369 27.10 7.06 -7.16
N ILE A 370 26.10 7.14 -8.03
CA ILE A 370 24.91 6.30 -8.00
C ILE A 370 25.20 4.86 -8.41
N LEU A 371 26.04 4.66 -9.41
CA LEU A 371 26.47 3.31 -9.83
C LEU A 371 27.35 2.66 -8.75
N SER A 372 28.17 3.42 -8.05
CA SER A 372 28.93 2.95 -6.88
C SER A 372 27.99 2.54 -5.76
N ALA A 373 27.02 3.38 -5.40
CA ALA A 373 26.03 3.07 -4.37
C ALA A 373 25.14 1.86 -4.71
N LEU A 374 24.81 1.66 -5.99
CA LEU A 374 24.11 0.46 -6.47
C LEU A 374 24.99 -0.79 -6.34
N HIS A 375 26.29 -0.69 -6.62
CA HIS A 375 27.24 -1.79 -6.44
C HIS A 375 27.37 -2.17 -4.94
N ASP A 376 27.51 -1.17 -4.05
CA ASP A 376 27.62 -1.37 -2.61
C ASP A 376 26.35 -2.05 -2.04
N LEU A 377 25.16 -1.70 -2.59
CA LEU A 377 23.91 -2.34 -2.25
C LEU A 377 23.94 -3.86 -2.52
N GLY A 378 24.57 -4.29 -3.62
CA GLY A 378 24.75 -5.70 -3.97
C GLY A 378 25.56 -6.50 -2.96
N THR A 379 26.38 -5.85 -2.13
CA THR A 379 27.23 -6.50 -1.11
C THR A 379 26.54 -6.73 0.23
N VAL A 380 25.32 -6.21 0.43
CA VAL A 380 24.54 -6.40 1.68
C VAL A 380 24.14 -7.86 1.81
N GLU A 381 24.63 -8.56 2.84
CA GLU A 381 24.41 -10.01 3.00
C GLU A 381 23.01 -10.36 3.52
N GLU A 382 22.53 -9.63 4.52
CA GLU A 382 21.23 -9.90 5.15
C GLU A 382 20.07 -9.41 4.27
N THR A 383 19.15 -10.31 3.91
CA THR A 383 18.05 -10.03 2.97
C THR A 383 17.13 -8.90 3.43
N ARG A 384 16.79 -8.81 4.72
CA ARG A 384 15.95 -7.70 5.23
C ARG A 384 16.65 -6.35 5.18
N GLN A 385 17.94 -6.31 5.52
CA GLN A 385 18.75 -5.09 5.40
C GLN A 385 18.87 -4.68 3.93
N PHE A 386 19.08 -5.64 3.03
CA PHE A 386 19.10 -5.41 1.59
C PHE A 386 17.78 -4.83 1.08
N LEU A 387 16.63 -5.37 1.47
CA LEU A 387 15.31 -4.88 1.06
C LEU A 387 15.07 -3.43 1.50
N ASN A 388 15.41 -3.12 2.76
CA ASN A 388 15.27 -1.76 3.29
C ASN A 388 16.24 -0.77 2.62
N ALA A 389 17.48 -1.19 2.41
CA ALA A 389 18.48 -0.40 1.70
C ALA A 389 18.10 -0.17 0.22
N SER A 390 17.53 -1.18 -0.45
CA SER A 390 17.02 -1.08 -1.82
C SER A 390 15.91 -0.06 -1.97
N ARG A 391 14.96 -0.08 -1.04
CA ARG A 391 13.86 0.89 -0.97
C ARG A 391 14.39 2.32 -0.76
N THR A 392 15.27 2.51 0.21
CA THR A 392 15.89 3.81 0.51
C THR A 392 16.72 4.32 -0.67
N PHE A 393 17.49 3.44 -1.31
CA PHE A 393 18.30 3.76 -2.48
C PHE A 393 17.43 4.25 -3.65
N LEU A 394 16.34 3.55 -3.97
CA LEU A 394 15.43 3.94 -5.04
C LEU A 394 14.76 5.29 -4.73
N THR A 395 14.26 5.49 -3.51
CA THR A 395 13.66 6.76 -3.07
C THR A 395 14.63 7.92 -3.24
N ASN A 396 15.85 7.79 -2.72
CA ASN A 396 16.88 8.83 -2.80
C ASN A 396 17.29 9.12 -4.26
N THR A 397 17.38 8.09 -5.09
CA THR A 397 17.72 8.22 -6.52
C THR A 397 16.66 9.02 -7.27
N LEU A 398 15.38 8.73 -7.03
CA LEU A 398 14.25 9.46 -7.62
C LEU A 398 14.16 10.89 -7.09
N GLN A 399 14.28 11.08 -5.78
CA GLN A 399 14.26 12.42 -5.17
C GLN A 399 15.40 13.31 -5.69
N THR A 400 16.59 12.75 -5.86
CA THR A 400 17.75 13.47 -6.40
C THR A 400 17.56 13.82 -7.87
N LYS A 401 17.06 12.87 -8.68
CA LYS A 401 16.85 13.08 -10.12
C LYS A 401 15.81 14.15 -10.41
N PHE A 402 14.71 14.12 -9.67
CA PHE A 402 13.57 15.04 -9.88
C PHE A 402 13.59 16.27 -8.97
N THR A 403 14.66 16.49 -8.21
CA THR A 403 14.81 17.60 -7.24
C THR A 403 13.63 17.68 -6.25
N ALA A 404 13.15 16.52 -5.81
CA ALA A 404 11.90 16.36 -5.07
C ALA A 404 12.13 15.79 -3.65
N GLN A 405 13.02 16.40 -2.86
CA GLN A 405 13.53 15.90 -1.58
C GLN A 405 12.48 15.66 -0.48
N SER A 406 11.27 16.16 -0.63
CA SER A 406 10.19 16.01 0.36
C SER A 406 9.06 15.07 -0.06
N LEU A 407 9.11 14.47 -1.26
CA LEU A 407 8.04 13.62 -1.77
C LEU A 407 8.14 12.20 -1.20
N THR A 408 6.99 11.64 -0.87
CA THR A 408 6.80 10.23 -0.50
C THR A 408 6.96 9.30 -1.71
N GLU A 409 7.03 7.98 -1.48
CA GLU A 409 7.13 6.96 -2.54
C GLU A 409 5.96 7.06 -3.52
N ASP A 410 4.72 7.21 -3.02
CA ASP A 410 3.50 7.30 -3.84
C ASP A 410 3.46 8.60 -4.66
N GLU A 411 3.90 9.72 -4.08
CA GLU A 411 4.02 10.99 -4.79
C GLU A 411 5.08 10.95 -5.88
N LEU A 412 6.22 10.26 -5.63
CA LEU A 412 7.26 10.03 -6.65
C LEU A 412 6.74 9.16 -7.81
N ILE A 413 5.99 8.10 -7.52
CA ILE A 413 5.35 7.27 -8.56
C ILE A 413 4.32 8.07 -9.35
N SER A 414 3.51 8.91 -8.68
CA SER A 414 2.57 9.81 -9.35
C SER A 414 3.27 10.80 -10.26
N LEU A 415 4.40 11.37 -9.83
CA LEU A 415 5.23 12.26 -10.63
C LEU A 415 5.76 11.57 -11.89
N LEU A 416 6.28 10.35 -11.75
CA LEU A 416 6.77 9.54 -12.88
C LEU A 416 5.64 9.21 -13.88
N ASN A 417 4.45 8.84 -13.41
CA ASN A 417 3.29 8.55 -14.25
C ASN A 417 2.79 9.77 -15.04
N ASN A 418 2.93 10.96 -14.47
CA ASN A 418 2.54 12.22 -15.11
C ASN A 418 3.61 12.76 -16.09
N THR A 419 4.78 12.11 -16.16
CA THR A 419 5.86 12.49 -17.07
C THR A 419 5.96 11.46 -18.19
N ASP A 420 5.57 11.82 -19.40
CA ASP A 420 5.46 10.87 -20.53
C ASP A 420 6.72 10.03 -20.78
N SER A 421 7.91 10.61 -20.60
CA SER A 421 9.19 9.92 -20.79
C SER A 421 9.51 8.86 -19.73
N TYR A 422 8.82 8.84 -18.57
CA TYR A 422 9.10 7.97 -17.44
C TYR A 422 7.94 7.05 -17.05
N ARG A 423 6.84 7.03 -17.81
CA ARG A 423 5.66 6.21 -17.51
C ARG A 423 5.97 4.73 -17.41
N ASP A 424 6.82 4.19 -18.30
CA ASP A 424 7.24 2.78 -18.25
C ASP A 424 8.12 2.48 -17.02
N VAL A 425 8.89 3.47 -16.57
CA VAL A 425 9.73 3.36 -15.37
C VAL A 425 8.90 3.41 -14.09
N ALA A 426 7.80 4.18 -14.09
CA ALA A 426 6.90 4.30 -12.94
C ALA A 426 6.34 2.96 -12.48
N THR A 427 5.89 2.13 -13.44
CA THR A 427 5.36 0.78 -13.14
C THR A 427 6.44 -0.11 -12.51
N ALA A 428 7.66 -0.08 -13.04
CA ALA A 428 8.77 -0.87 -12.50
C ALA A 428 9.17 -0.40 -11.09
N CYS A 429 9.27 0.92 -10.85
CA CYS A 429 9.54 1.48 -9.53
C CYS A 429 8.47 1.07 -8.50
N HIS A 430 7.20 1.16 -8.89
CA HIS A 430 6.08 0.76 -8.03
C HIS A 430 6.14 -0.72 -7.64
N GLN A 431 6.46 -1.61 -8.59
CA GLN A 431 6.64 -3.04 -8.32
C GLN A 431 7.82 -3.31 -7.37
N ILE A 432 8.92 -2.59 -7.49
CA ILE A 432 10.06 -2.71 -6.57
C ILE A 432 9.63 -2.29 -5.15
N PHE A 433 8.94 -1.15 -4.98
CA PHE A 433 8.45 -0.70 -3.67
C PHE A 433 7.48 -1.70 -3.04
N ILE A 434 6.49 -2.19 -3.79
CA ILE A 434 5.55 -3.22 -3.31
C ILE A 434 6.29 -4.48 -2.88
N THR A 435 7.25 -4.95 -3.71
CA THR A 435 8.00 -6.18 -3.45
C THR A 435 8.88 -6.02 -2.21
N CYS A 436 9.57 -4.90 -2.05
CA CYS A 436 10.36 -4.61 -0.85
C CYS A 436 9.46 -4.54 0.39
N ASN A 437 8.37 -3.78 0.35
CA ASN A 437 7.46 -3.61 1.48
C ASN A 437 6.82 -4.95 1.90
N ARG A 438 6.34 -5.74 0.94
CA ARG A 438 5.74 -7.05 1.19
C ARG A 438 6.71 -8.01 1.89
N ASN A 439 7.96 -8.07 1.43
CA ASN A 439 8.94 -9.03 1.94
C ASN A 439 9.64 -8.56 3.23
N LEU A 440 9.72 -7.25 3.51
CA LEU A 440 10.24 -6.72 4.77
C LEU A 440 9.47 -7.23 5.99
N TYR A 441 8.16 -7.45 5.85
CA TYR A 441 7.26 -7.86 6.92
C TYR A 441 6.83 -9.34 6.81
N SER A 442 7.33 -10.09 5.83
CA SER A 442 7.07 -11.54 5.71
C SER A 442 7.84 -12.33 6.77
N PRO A 443 7.22 -13.34 7.43
CA PRO A 443 7.94 -14.23 8.33
C PRO A 443 8.98 -15.09 7.58
N ASP A 444 8.67 -15.51 6.36
CA ASP A 444 9.55 -16.30 5.49
C ASP A 444 9.94 -15.46 4.28
N ILE A 445 11.25 -15.24 4.11
CA ILE A 445 11.80 -14.47 2.99
C ILE A 445 12.50 -15.44 2.04
N ASP A 446 12.07 -15.45 0.77
CA ASP A 446 12.76 -16.16 -0.29
C ASP A 446 14.11 -15.49 -0.58
N GLU A 447 15.21 -16.21 -0.47
CA GLU A 447 16.57 -15.71 -0.79
C GLU A 447 16.70 -15.25 -2.26
N GLY A 448 15.93 -15.86 -3.17
CA GLY A 448 15.90 -15.46 -4.58
C GLY A 448 15.38 -14.06 -4.83
N ILE A 449 14.61 -13.48 -3.89
CA ILE A 449 14.04 -12.14 -3.99
C ILE A 449 15.12 -11.05 -4.08
N LYS A 450 16.26 -11.25 -3.41
CA LYS A 450 17.41 -10.34 -3.43
C LYS A 450 17.96 -10.16 -4.85
N VAL A 451 18.17 -11.25 -5.56
CA VAL A 451 18.70 -11.26 -6.94
C VAL A 451 17.72 -10.55 -7.89
N LYS A 452 16.43 -10.85 -7.75
CA LYS A 452 15.37 -10.23 -8.56
C LYS A 452 15.33 -8.71 -8.35
N ILE A 453 15.25 -8.24 -7.10
CA ILE A 453 15.18 -6.80 -6.80
C ILE A 453 16.45 -6.07 -7.25
N TYR A 454 17.62 -6.66 -7.09
CA TYR A 454 18.86 -6.06 -7.55
C TYR A 454 18.89 -5.88 -9.08
N PHE A 455 18.40 -6.89 -9.82
CA PHE A 455 18.28 -6.82 -11.28
C PHE A 455 17.28 -5.74 -11.72
N ASP A 456 16.11 -5.70 -11.08
CA ASP A 456 15.05 -4.71 -11.37
C ASP A 456 15.52 -3.29 -11.07
N LEU A 457 16.19 -3.07 -9.93
CA LEU A 457 16.80 -1.78 -9.57
C LEU A 457 17.85 -1.34 -10.59
N THR A 458 18.73 -2.25 -11.00
CA THR A 458 19.77 -1.94 -11.99
C THR A 458 19.15 -1.52 -13.32
N SER A 459 18.08 -2.18 -13.75
CA SER A 459 17.35 -1.86 -14.97
C SER A 459 16.68 -0.48 -14.88
N VAL A 460 16.01 -0.20 -13.77
CA VAL A 460 15.33 1.08 -13.51
C VAL A 460 16.32 2.24 -13.47
N VAL A 461 17.42 2.10 -12.72
CA VAL A 461 18.45 3.15 -12.62
C VAL A 461 19.07 3.47 -13.97
N LYS A 462 19.41 2.44 -14.77
CA LYS A 462 19.91 2.63 -16.14
C LYS A 462 18.91 3.41 -16.99
N LYS A 463 17.62 3.05 -16.98
CA LYS A 463 16.59 3.76 -17.74
C LYS A 463 16.42 5.22 -17.30
N ILE A 464 16.44 5.50 -15.99
CA ILE A 464 16.31 6.86 -15.44
C ILE A 464 17.44 7.76 -15.91
N TYR A 465 18.65 7.24 -16.07
CA TYR A 465 19.81 8.02 -16.44
C TYR A 465 20.14 8.01 -17.95
N GLU A 466 19.65 7.02 -18.71
CA GLU A 466 19.74 6.99 -20.19
C GLU A 466 18.72 7.94 -20.84
N LEU A 467 17.60 8.23 -20.18
CA LEU A 467 16.58 9.18 -20.63
C LEU A 467 16.92 10.66 -20.30
N SER A 468 18.05 10.94 -19.73
CA SER A 468 18.58 12.28 -19.45
C SER A 468 19.69 12.63 -20.43
#